data_8499d9856167c1b42596a427b778643e
#
_entry.id   8499d9856167c1b42596a427b778643e
#
_cell.length_a   1.000
_cell.length_b   1.000
_cell.length_c   1.000
_cell.angle_alpha   90.00
_cell.angle_beta   90.00
_cell.angle_gamma   90.00
#
_symmetry.space_group_name_H-M   'P 1'
#
loop_
_entity.id
_entity.type
_entity.pdbx_description
1 polymer ?
#
loop_
_entity_poly.entity_id
_entity_poly.type
_entity_poly.pdbx_seq_one_letter_code
_entity_poly.pdbx_strand_id
1 'polypeptide(L)'
;MTAHNGRGIWMRVIALIAIAFGLLTIREGGAVLFFDGAARAAAGSYVPFVLWFNFLAGFAYVIAGAGLWMRRRWAAWMAMAIAVATALVFLAFGVHVALDGAWERRTLIAMTLRTLVWVGIAAMAWRRSTAHALATREH
;
A
#
# COMPACT_ATOMS: atom_id res chain seq x y z
N MET A 1 15.40 -29.30 -3.54
CA MET A 1 15.03 -28.84 -2.19
C MET A 1 15.25 -27.35 -1.94
N THR A 2 16.08 -26.68 -2.69
CA THR A 2 16.37 -25.25 -2.48
C THR A 2 15.31 -24.26 -3.00
N ALA A 3 14.52 -24.63 -3.99
CA ALA A 3 13.50 -23.74 -4.58
C ALA A 3 12.26 -23.49 -3.67
N HIS A 4 11.98 -24.38 -2.74
CA HIS A 4 10.82 -24.26 -1.84
C HIS A 4 11.07 -23.26 -0.70
N ASN A 5 12.30 -23.15 -0.22
CA ASN A 5 12.68 -22.20 0.82
C ASN A 5 12.70 -20.74 0.34
N GLY A 6 13.14 -20.50 -0.92
CA GLY A 6 13.22 -19.17 -1.47
C GLY A 6 11.86 -18.45 -1.56
N ARG A 7 10.81 -19.18 -1.96
CA ARG A 7 9.45 -18.62 -2.10
C ARG A 7 8.83 -18.19 -0.75
N GLY A 8 9.18 -18.88 0.33
CA GLY A 8 8.73 -18.51 1.68
C GLY A 8 9.38 -17.24 2.20
N ILE A 9 10.67 -17.08 1.92
CA ILE A 9 11.48 -15.92 2.32
C ILE A 9 10.99 -14.66 1.61
N TRP A 10 10.75 -14.71 0.30
CA TRP A 10 10.25 -13.58 -0.47
C TRP A 10 8.92 -13.04 0.07
N MET A 11 7.99 -13.93 0.47
CA MET A 11 6.71 -13.49 1.03
C MET A 11 6.87 -12.80 2.39
N ARG A 12 7.82 -13.27 3.21
CA ARG A 12 8.14 -12.62 4.47
C ARG A 12 8.78 -11.24 4.25
N VAL A 13 9.66 -11.12 3.26
CA VAL A 13 10.26 -9.83 2.88
C VAL A 13 9.17 -8.86 2.42
N ILE A 14 8.25 -9.29 1.56
CA ILE A 14 7.12 -8.47 1.09
C ILE A 14 6.23 -8.05 2.26
N ALA A 15 5.92 -8.96 3.18
CA ALA A 15 5.15 -8.67 4.38
C ALA A 15 5.82 -7.63 5.27
N LEU A 16 7.14 -7.74 5.48
CA LEU A 16 7.91 -6.75 6.24
C LEU A 16 7.93 -5.38 5.54
N ILE A 17 8.09 -5.35 4.23
CA ILE A 17 8.03 -4.11 3.44
C ILE A 17 6.65 -3.46 3.61
N ALA A 18 5.56 -4.22 3.51
CA ALA A 18 4.20 -3.71 3.69
C ALA A 18 3.98 -3.13 5.09
N ILE A 19 4.43 -3.82 6.14
CA ILE A 19 4.33 -3.36 7.53
C ILE A 19 5.15 -2.09 7.74
N ALA A 20 6.42 -2.09 7.33
CA ALA A 20 7.29 -0.93 7.48
C ALA A 20 6.74 0.29 6.73
N PHE A 21 6.26 0.08 5.51
CA PHE A 21 5.66 1.13 4.69
C PHE A 21 4.37 1.67 5.33
N GLY A 22 3.55 0.80 5.93
CA GLY A 22 2.36 1.19 6.68
C GLY A 22 2.69 2.04 7.90
N LEU A 23 3.65 1.62 8.72
CA LEU A 23 4.09 2.35 9.91
C LEU A 23 4.65 3.74 9.56
N LEU A 24 5.47 3.83 8.52
CA LEU A 24 6.00 5.11 8.03
C LEU A 24 4.87 6.02 7.53
N THR A 25 3.91 5.47 6.80
CA THR A 25 2.75 6.21 6.28
C THR A 25 1.88 6.76 7.42
N ILE A 26 1.64 5.97 8.47
CA ILE A 26 0.90 6.41 9.67
C ILE A 26 1.66 7.52 10.38
N ARG A 27 2.95 7.34 10.60
CA ARG A 27 3.80 8.34 11.28
C ARG A 27 3.80 9.67 10.53
N GLU A 28 4.06 9.64 9.24
CA GLU A 28 4.16 10.85 8.41
C GLU A 28 2.80 11.54 8.23
N GLY A 29 1.76 10.78 7.91
CA GLY A 29 0.41 11.31 7.79
C GLY A 29 -0.10 11.87 9.11
N GLY A 30 0.12 11.16 10.22
CA GLY A 30 -0.26 11.60 11.56
C GLY A 30 0.47 12.88 11.99
N ALA A 31 1.75 12.99 11.66
CA ALA A 31 2.53 14.20 11.96
C ALA A 31 1.98 15.44 11.27
N VAL A 32 1.52 15.31 10.02
CA VAL A 32 0.92 16.43 9.28
C VAL A 32 -0.51 16.73 9.75
N LEU A 33 -1.30 15.69 10.05
CA LEU A 33 -2.72 15.86 10.41
C LEU A 33 -2.92 16.40 11.82
N PHE A 34 -2.13 15.92 12.79
CA PHE A 34 -2.40 16.15 14.22
C PHE A 34 -1.42 17.07 14.92
N PHE A 35 -0.30 17.39 14.29
CA PHE A 35 0.70 18.26 14.88
C PHE A 35 0.92 19.52 14.03
N ASP A 36 0.79 20.69 14.64
CA ASP A 36 1.19 21.95 14.04
C ASP A 36 2.70 22.13 14.22
N GLY A 37 3.45 22.04 13.13
CA GLY A 37 4.89 22.16 13.23
C GLY A 37 5.63 21.91 11.91
N ALA A 38 6.89 21.51 12.04
CA ALA A 38 7.80 21.31 10.90
C ALA A 38 7.26 20.33 9.84
N ALA A 39 6.56 19.26 10.25
CA ALA A 39 5.99 18.29 9.32
C ALA A 39 4.89 18.90 8.44
N ARG A 40 4.01 19.69 9.03
CA ARG A 40 2.95 20.41 8.28
C ARG A 40 3.52 21.48 7.38
N ALA A 41 4.48 22.24 7.86
CA ALA A 41 5.19 23.25 7.07
C ALA A 41 5.91 22.61 5.87
N ALA A 42 6.57 21.48 6.07
CA ALA A 42 7.26 20.72 5.03
C ALA A 42 6.30 20.06 4.03
N ALA A 43 5.06 19.78 4.42
CA ALA A 43 4.04 19.21 3.54
C ALA A 43 3.56 20.21 2.46
N GLY A 44 3.69 21.51 2.69
CA GLY A 44 3.32 22.56 1.73
C GLY A 44 1.83 22.52 1.37
N SER A 45 1.54 22.65 0.08
CA SER A 45 0.17 22.59 -0.47
C SER A 45 -0.32 21.16 -0.60
N TYR A 46 -0.43 20.43 0.51
CA TYR A 46 -0.92 19.06 0.50
C TYR A 46 -2.41 18.99 0.15
N VAL A 47 -2.83 17.89 -0.46
CA VAL A 47 -4.22 17.62 -0.83
C VAL A 47 -4.91 16.87 0.32
N PRO A 48 -5.88 17.46 1.04
CA PRO A 48 -6.42 16.89 2.28
C PRO A 48 -6.98 15.47 2.12
N PHE A 49 -7.77 15.20 1.08
CA PHE A 49 -8.35 13.86 0.90
C PHE A 49 -7.29 12.79 0.63
N VAL A 50 -6.20 13.13 -0.07
CA VAL A 50 -5.08 12.20 -0.31
C VAL A 50 -4.35 11.92 1.00
N LEU A 51 -4.12 12.94 1.81
CA LEU A 51 -3.44 12.81 3.09
C LEU A 51 -4.23 11.92 4.07
N TRP A 52 -5.54 12.15 4.20
CA TRP A 52 -6.42 11.35 5.04
C TRP A 52 -6.49 9.90 4.54
N PHE A 53 -6.66 9.71 3.24
CA PHE A 53 -6.63 8.37 2.65
C PHE A 53 -5.31 7.65 2.99
N ASN A 54 -4.19 8.30 2.78
CA ASN A 54 -2.88 7.71 3.04
C ASN A 54 -2.68 7.34 4.51
N PHE A 55 -3.10 8.21 5.43
CA PHE A 55 -3.04 7.93 6.86
C PHE A 55 -3.86 6.69 7.24
N LEU A 56 -5.11 6.62 6.80
CA LEU A 56 -5.99 5.48 7.07
C LEU A 56 -5.51 4.22 6.36
N ALA A 57 -5.05 4.35 5.12
CA ALA A 57 -4.48 3.24 4.37
C ALA A 57 -3.24 2.63 5.04
N GLY A 58 -2.45 3.44 5.77
CA GLY A 58 -1.31 2.94 6.53
C GLY A 58 -1.67 1.83 7.50
N PHE A 59 -2.81 1.92 8.18
CA PHE A 59 -3.32 0.85 9.04
C PHE A 59 -3.68 -0.41 8.23
N ALA A 60 -4.34 -0.22 7.09
CA ALA A 60 -4.64 -1.33 6.19
C ALA A 60 -3.36 -2.02 5.68
N TYR A 61 -2.30 -1.27 5.43
CA TYR A 61 -0.99 -1.81 5.00
C TYR A 61 -0.38 -2.71 6.08
N VAL A 62 -0.42 -2.28 7.33
CA VAL A 62 0.07 -3.08 8.45
C VAL A 62 -0.73 -4.37 8.60
N ILE A 63 -2.06 -4.29 8.55
CA ILE A 63 -2.95 -5.44 8.66
C ILE A 63 -2.74 -6.41 7.49
N ALA A 64 -2.68 -5.91 6.26
CA ALA A 64 -2.39 -6.73 5.08
C ALA A 64 -1.02 -7.39 5.17
N GLY A 65 0.01 -6.66 5.61
CA GLY A 65 1.35 -7.18 5.82
C GLY A 65 1.38 -8.30 6.85
N ALA A 66 0.70 -8.13 7.99
CA ALA A 66 0.55 -9.18 8.99
C ALA A 66 -0.17 -10.42 8.45
N GLY A 67 -1.23 -10.23 7.67
CA GLY A 67 -1.95 -11.31 6.99
C GLY A 67 -1.08 -12.06 5.97
N LEU A 68 -0.26 -11.36 5.21
CA LEU A 68 0.70 -11.95 4.28
C LEU A 68 1.80 -12.74 5.02
N TRP A 69 2.27 -12.23 6.15
CA TRP A 69 3.22 -12.94 7.03
C TRP A 69 2.63 -14.25 7.54
N MET A 70 1.38 -14.21 8.01
CA MET A 70 0.64 -15.38 8.48
C MET A 70 0.11 -16.27 7.34
N ARG A 71 0.37 -15.93 6.09
CA ARG A 71 -0.09 -16.64 4.88
C ARG A 71 -1.61 -16.81 4.81
N ARG A 72 -2.36 -15.81 5.28
CA ARG A 72 -3.82 -15.83 5.25
C ARG A 72 -4.36 -15.50 3.86
N ARG A 73 -5.37 -16.23 3.41
CA ARG A 73 -6.00 -16.02 2.09
C ARG A 73 -6.64 -14.64 1.95
N TRP A 74 -7.25 -14.13 3.02
CA TRP A 74 -7.86 -12.81 3.02
C TRP A 74 -6.85 -11.67 2.77
N ALA A 75 -5.58 -11.89 3.08
CA ALA A 75 -4.54 -10.89 2.85
C ALA A 75 -4.33 -10.56 1.37
N ALA A 76 -4.51 -11.56 0.47
CA ALA A 76 -4.46 -11.34 -0.97
C ALA A 76 -5.62 -10.45 -1.45
N TRP A 77 -6.84 -10.68 -0.94
CA TRP A 77 -7.99 -9.83 -1.23
C TRP A 77 -7.81 -8.42 -0.69
N MET A 78 -7.27 -8.30 0.51
CA MET A 78 -6.98 -7.01 1.13
C MET A 78 -5.92 -6.24 0.34
N ALA A 79 -4.84 -6.90 -0.10
CA ALA A 79 -3.82 -6.29 -0.96
C ALA A 79 -4.43 -5.80 -2.29
N MET A 80 -5.32 -6.57 -2.88
CA MET A 80 -6.04 -6.17 -4.09
C MET A 80 -6.94 -4.95 -3.84
N ALA A 81 -7.69 -4.96 -2.74
CA ALA A 81 -8.54 -3.82 -2.36
C ALA A 81 -7.72 -2.55 -2.12
N ILE A 82 -6.57 -2.66 -1.46
CA ILE A 82 -5.63 -1.56 -1.25
C ILE A 82 -5.11 -1.02 -2.59
N ALA A 83 -4.69 -1.90 -3.50
CA ALA A 83 -4.18 -1.50 -4.82
C ALA A 83 -5.25 -0.75 -5.62
N VAL A 84 -6.48 -1.25 -5.65
CA VAL A 84 -7.61 -0.61 -6.34
C VAL A 84 -7.94 0.73 -5.70
N ALA A 85 -8.09 0.79 -4.38
CA ALA A 85 -8.39 2.02 -3.65
C ALA A 85 -7.30 3.09 -3.88
N THR A 86 -6.03 2.69 -3.82
CA THR A 86 -4.89 3.58 -4.07
C THR A 86 -4.91 4.12 -5.50
N ALA A 87 -5.19 3.28 -6.49
CA ALA A 87 -5.30 3.69 -7.88
C ALA A 87 -6.47 4.67 -8.10
N LEU A 88 -7.63 4.43 -7.45
CA LEU A 88 -8.78 5.34 -7.52
C LEU A 88 -8.48 6.70 -6.90
N VAL A 89 -7.83 6.74 -5.75
CA VAL A 89 -7.40 8.00 -5.11
C VAL A 89 -6.36 8.70 -5.95
N PHE A 90 -5.46 7.97 -6.59
CA PHE A 90 -4.48 8.55 -7.52
C PHE A 90 -5.15 9.15 -8.76
N LEU A 91 -6.19 8.52 -9.31
CA LEU A 91 -7.01 9.11 -10.38
C LEU A 91 -7.72 10.37 -9.90
N ALA A 92 -8.33 10.35 -8.71
CA ALA A 92 -8.98 11.53 -8.13
C ALA A 92 -7.97 12.67 -7.91
N PHE A 93 -6.75 12.36 -7.49
CA PHE A 93 -5.66 13.33 -7.41
C PHE A 93 -5.30 13.90 -8.77
N GLY A 94 -5.23 13.06 -9.81
CA GLY A 94 -5.01 13.50 -11.20
C GLY A 94 -6.08 14.46 -11.69
N VAL A 95 -7.36 14.19 -11.40
CA VAL A 95 -8.48 15.09 -11.70
C VAL A 95 -8.34 16.42 -10.93
N HIS A 96 -7.99 16.36 -9.65
CA HIS A 96 -7.76 17.56 -8.84
C HIS A 96 -6.66 18.46 -9.44
N VAL A 97 -5.55 17.86 -9.90
CA VAL A 97 -4.47 18.60 -10.59
C VAL A 97 -4.94 19.16 -11.93
N ALA A 98 -5.71 18.41 -12.72
CA ALA A 98 -6.24 18.84 -14.00
C ALA A 98 -7.24 20.01 -13.88
N LEU A 99 -7.87 20.16 -12.72
CA LEU A 99 -8.78 21.27 -12.39
C LEU A 99 -8.05 22.45 -11.69
N ASP A 100 -6.74 22.56 -11.88
CA ASP A 100 -5.89 23.62 -11.31
C ASP A 100 -5.86 23.63 -9.76
N GLY A 101 -6.15 22.50 -9.12
CA GLY A 101 -6.02 22.36 -7.68
C GLY A 101 -4.55 22.45 -7.24
N ALA A 102 -4.31 23.07 -6.08
CA ALA A 102 -2.95 23.14 -5.52
C ALA A 102 -2.43 21.75 -5.16
N TRP A 103 -1.18 21.46 -5.53
CA TRP A 103 -0.55 20.17 -5.31
C TRP A 103 0.96 20.27 -5.16
N GLU A 104 1.56 19.25 -4.58
CA GLU A 104 3.00 19.14 -4.39
C GLU A 104 3.58 17.98 -5.21
N ARG A 105 4.77 18.18 -5.77
CA ARG A 105 5.48 17.13 -6.51
C ARG A 105 5.73 15.88 -5.64
N ARG A 106 5.97 16.07 -4.35
CA ARG A 106 6.11 14.97 -3.39
C ARG A 106 4.88 14.06 -3.36
N THR A 107 3.68 14.64 -3.43
CA THR A 107 2.43 13.87 -3.46
C THR A 107 2.33 13.01 -4.71
N LEU A 108 2.69 13.55 -5.87
CA LEU A 108 2.71 12.79 -7.13
C LEU A 108 3.68 11.60 -7.04
N ILE A 109 4.91 11.84 -6.60
CA ILE A 109 5.93 10.79 -6.46
C ILE A 109 5.47 9.74 -5.45
N ALA A 110 4.96 10.16 -4.30
CA ALA A 110 4.49 9.26 -3.26
C ALA A 110 3.31 8.39 -3.73
N MET A 111 2.35 8.97 -4.43
CA MET A 111 1.19 8.23 -4.96
C MET A 111 1.57 7.26 -6.07
N THR A 112 2.50 7.66 -6.95
CA THR A 112 3.05 6.77 -7.98
C THR A 112 3.74 5.57 -7.34
N LEU A 113 4.65 5.82 -6.41
CA LEU A 113 5.38 4.75 -5.71
C LEU A 113 4.44 3.81 -4.96
N ARG A 114 3.46 4.36 -4.24
CA ARG A 114 2.44 3.58 -3.52
C ARG A 114 1.64 2.68 -4.45
N THR A 115 1.16 3.23 -5.53
CA THR A 115 0.38 2.48 -6.53
C THR A 115 1.20 1.32 -7.09
N LEU A 116 2.43 1.57 -7.50
CA LEU A 116 3.32 0.53 -8.04
C LEU A 116 3.63 -0.56 -7.01
N VAL A 117 3.95 -0.18 -5.78
CA VAL A 117 4.23 -1.14 -4.69
C VAL A 117 3.03 -2.03 -4.42
N TRP A 118 1.83 -1.46 -4.27
CA TRP A 118 0.64 -2.23 -3.94
C TRP A 118 0.10 -3.06 -5.11
N VAL A 119 0.21 -2.58 -6.33
CA VAL A 119 -0.07 -3.40 -7.53
C VAL A 119 0.88 -4.60 -7.59
N GLY A 120 2.16 -4.40 -7.34
CA GLY A 120 3.15 -5.48 -7.27
C GLY A 120 2.83 -6.50 -6.17
N ILE A 121 2.54 -6.04 -4.94
CA ILE A 121 2.16 -6.91 -3.81
C ILE A 121 0.89 -7.68 -4.11
N ALA A 122 -0.14 -7.02 -4.63
CA ALA A 122 -1.42 -7.65 -5.00
C ALA A 122 -1.23 -8.72 -6.06
N ALA A 123 -0.46 -8.45 -7.11
CA ALA A 123 -0.17 -9.41 -8.17
C ALA A 123 0.56 -10.63 -7.63
N MET A 124 1.56 -10.45 -6.78
CA MET A 124 2.32 -11.55 -6.19
C MET A 124 1.48 -12.39 -5.21
N ALA A 125 0.65 -11.74 -4.39
CA ALA A 125 -0.24 -12.42 -3.45
C ALA A 125 -1.33 -13.22 -4.20
N TRP A 126 -1.88 -12.65 -5.27
CA TRP A 126 -2.90 -13.31 -6.10
C TRP A 126 -2.36 -14.54 -6.81
N ARG A 127 -1.20 -14.44 -7.45
CA ARG A 127 -0.56 -15.57 -8.13
C ARG A 127 -0.36 -16.78 -7.23
N ARG A 128 -0.13 -16.56 -5.93
CA ARG A 128 0.02 -17.64 -4.95
C ARG A 128 -1.30 -18.28 -4.56
N SER A 129 -2.36 -17.50 -4.41
CA SER A 129 -3.67 -18.02 -4.05
C SER A 129 -4.24 -18.92 -5.15
N THR A 130 -4.01 -18.57 -6.42
CA THR A 130 -4.43 -19.37 -7.57
C THR A 130 -3.60 -20.64 -7.74
N ALA A 131 -2.31 -20.60 -7.51
CA ALA A 131 -1.44 -21.79 -7.59
C ALA A 131 -1.83 -22.85 -6.55
N HIS A 132 -2.21 -22.44 -5.34
CA HIS A 132 -2.70 -23.37 -4.32
C HIS A 132 -4.06 -23.98 -4.67
N ALA A 133 -4.96 -23.21 -5.27
CA ALA A 133 -6.28 -23.68 -5.67
C ALA A 133 -6.22 -24.73 -6.79
N LEU A 134 -5.25 -24.63 -7.69
CA LEU A 134 -5.04 -25.61 -8.76
C LEU A 134 -4.45 -26.93 -8.23
N ALA A 135 -3.46 -26.84 -7.32
CA ALA A 135 -2.83 -28.02 -6.73
C ALA A 135 -3.79 -28.88 -5.89
N THR A 136 -4.84 -28.28 -5.29
CA THR A 136 -5.86 -29.00 -4.52
C THR A 136 -6.96 -29.65 -5.38
N ARG A 137 -7.02 -29.36 -6.67
CA ARG A 137 -7.99 -29.97 -7.60
C ARG A 137 -7.48 -31.24 -8.29
N GLU A 138 -6.19 -31.52 -8.17
CA GLU A 138 -5.56 -32.71 -8.80
C GLU A 138 -5.45 -33.90 -7.83
N HIS A 139 -6.01 -33.81 -6.64
CA HIS A 139 -6.14 -34.87 -5.66
C HIS A 139 -7.60 -35.12 -5.33
#